data_fa21ba3a6cde20f4884097e2e7f108f7
#
_entry.id   fa21ba3a6cde20f4884097e2e7f108f7
#
_cell.length_a   1.000
_cell.length_b   1.000
_cell.length_c   1.000
_cell.angle_alpha   90.00
_cell.angle_beta   90.00
_cell.angle_gamma   90.00
#
_symmetry.space_group_name_H-M   'P 1'
#
loop_
_entity.id
_entity.type
_entity.pdbx_description
1 polymer ?
#
loop_
_entity_poly.entity_id
_entity_poly.type
_entity_poly.pdbx_seq_one_letter_code
_entity_poly.pdbx_strand_id
1 'polypeptide(L)'
;MEENEIQYGKITAAGEAGHRGREQEMKENGVIQEYTGSLSRQIREEYHISEEYYHGEIKRGLRNSDGTGVMVGVTKVGSVQGYLLQDGQRIPIPGRLYYRGIELNDIVEAHRAEGTFGFEEVAYLLLMGYLPSQGELRHFNEIMNRARKLPEGFTEGMIMRRTSGNIMNELGRSILSLYSYDPDPDDLSVDNLLRQSVELIGYFPSIVANAYAVKRHHFGGESLHIHYPEEGLSTAENFLRMIRPDKSYTEEEAHLLDMMLMLHAEHGGGNNSTFVCRALSSSGTDTYSAIAGAVGSLKGPLHGGANAKVVSMHEDIRAHVSNWEDEDEVAAYLGKILDKQAFDGTGLIYGMGHAVYTLSDPR
;
A
#
# COMPACT_ATOMS: atom_id res chain seq x y z
N MET A 1 -44.16 -29.64 -21.73
CA MET A 1 -43.91 -29.88 -20.29
C MET A 1 -42.41 -30.08 -20.00
N GLU A 2 -41.61 -30.57 -20.97
CA GLU A 2 -40.17 -30.80 -20.78
C GLU A 2 -39.29 -29.52 -20.78
N GLU A 3 -39.66 -28.45 -21.47
CA GLU A 3 -38.87 -27.21 -21.51
C GLU A 3 -38.92 -26.39 -20.20
N ASN A 4 -39.95 -26.53 -19.41
CA ASN A 4 -40.08 -25.81 -18.13
C ASN A 4 -39.27 -26.46 -17.00
N GLU A 5 -39.06 -27.78 -17.01
CA GLU A 5 -38.28 -28.47 -16.00
C GLU A 5 -36.78 -28.19 -16.11
N ILE A 6 -36.28 -28.00 -17.34
CA ILE A 6 -34.84 -27.67 -17.57
C ILE A 6 -34.52 -26.25 -17.09
N GLN A 7 -35.44 -25.33 -17.16
CA GLN A 7 -35.26 -23.95 -16.73
C GLN A 7 -35.28 -23.80 -15.19
N TYR A 8 -36.16 -24.58 -14.52
CA TYR A 8 -36.19 -24.62 -13.06
C TYR A 8 -34.94 -25.30 -12.45
N GLY A 9 -34.42 -26.36 -13.06
CA GLY A 9 -33.20 -27.03 -12.60
C GLY A 9 -31.94 -26.17 -12.72
N LYS A 10 -31.85 -25.28 -13.72
CA LYS A 10 -30.72 -24.36 -13.87
C LYS A 10 -30.78 -23.18 -12.86
N ILE A 11 -31.95 -22.72 -12.48
CA ILE A 11 -32.14 -21.65 -11.49
C ILE A 11 -31.80 -22.15 -10.09
N THR A 12 -32.15 -23.39 -9.76
CA THR A 12 -31.84 -23.99 -8.45
C THR A 12 -30.36 -24.31 -8.31
N ALA A 13 -29.69 -24.81 -9.35
CA ALA A 13 -28.26 -25.10 -9.34
C ALA A 13 -27.39 -23.82 -9.22
N ALA A 14 -27.78 -22.72 -9.88
CA ALA A 14 -27.14 -21.42 -9.74
C ALA A 14 -27.35 -20.81 -8.33
N GLY A 15 -28.54 -21.00 -7.75
CA GLY A 15 -28.85 -20.60 -6.37
C GLY A 15 -28.04 -21.38 -5.32
N GLU A 16 -27.89 -22.67 -5.50
CA GLU A 16 -27.11 -23.52 -4.59
C GLU A 16 -25.60 -23.30 -4.69
N ALA A 17 -25.06 -22.97 -5.87
CA ALA A 17 -23.67 -22.60 -6.06
C ALA A 17 -23.37 -21.24 -5.39
N GLY A 18 -24.24 -20.25 -5.53
CA GLY A 18 -24.11 -18.96 -4.87
C GLY A 18 -24.29 -19.03 -3.34
N HIS A 19 -25.06 -20.01 -2.83
CA HIS A 19 -25.22 -20.23 -1.40
C HIS A 19 -23.99 -20.91 -0.79
N ARG A 20 -23.38 -21.88 -1.48
CA ARG A 20 -22.14 -22.54 -1.06
C ARG A 20 -20.93 -21.60 -1.08
N GLY A 21 -20.85 -20.72 -2.08
CA GLY A 21 -19.81 -19.69 -2.14
C GLY A 21 -19.88 -18.74 -0.94
N ARG A 22 -21.07 -18.25 -0.60
CA ARG A 22 -21.28 -17.39 0.58
C ARG A 22 -21.00 -18.08 1.91
N GLU A 23 -21.37 -19.35 2.06
CA GLU A 23 -21.06 -20.12 3.27
C GLU A 23 -19.56 -20.36 3.45
N GLN A 24 -18.81 -20.54 2.36
CA GLN A 24 -17.36 -20.69 2.40
C GLN A 24 -16.67 -19.38 2.70
N GLU A 25 -17.11 -18.27 2.10
CA GLU A 25 -16.63 -16.92 2.37
C GLU A 25 -16.92 -16.51 3.84
N MET A 26 -18.09 -16.81 4.38
CA MET A 26 -18.40 -16.60 5.79
C MET A 26 -17.51 -17.42 6.73
N LYS A 27 -17.13 -18.65 6.36
CA LYS A 27 -16.19 -19.47 7.15
C LYS A 27 -14.76 -18.92 7.10
N GLU A 28 -14.31 -18.46 5.94
CA GLU A 28 -12.98 -17.85 5.78
C GLU A 28 -12.89 -16.53 6.54
N ASN A 29 -13.91 -15.68 6.49
CA ASN A 29 -14.01 -14.45 7.29
C ASN A 29 -14.02 -14.76 8.79
N GLY A 30 -14.70 -15.82 9.23
CA GLY A 30 -14.69 -16.27 10.61
C GLY A 30 -13.30 -16.59 11.16
N VAL A 31 -12.42 -17.17 10.33
CA VAL A 31 -11.03 -17.50 10.74
C VAL A 31 -10.19 -16.22 10.91
N ILE A 32 -10.33 -15.26 10.00
CA ILE A 32 -9.64 -13.96 10.14
C ILE A 32 -10.13 -13.23 11.39
N GLN A 33 -11.44 -13.23 11.61
CA GLN A 33 -12.06 -12.56 12.76
C GLN A 33 -11.62 -13.19 14.10
N GLU A 34 -11.52 -14.52 14.18
CA GLU A 34 -11.01 -15.21 15.37
C GLU A 34 -9.54 -14.86 15.63
N TYR A 35 -8.70 -14.87 14.59
CA TYR A 35 -7.30 -14.50 14.68
C TYR A 35 -7.12 -13.05 15.15
N THR A 36 -7.78 -12.10 14.49
CA THR A 36 -7.67 -10.67 14.82
C THR A 36 -8.25 -10.36 16.19
N GLY A 37 -9.32 -11.04 16.61
CA GLY A 37 -9.91 -10.92 17.96
C GLY A 37 -8.93 -11.30 19.07
N SER A 38 -8.02 -12.25 18.83
CA SER A 38 -6.97 -12.60 19.79
C SER A 38 -5.90 -11.53 19.93
N LEU A 39 -5.53 -10.88 18.82
CA LEU A 39 -4.49 -9.85 18.76
C LEU A 39 -4.98 -8.46 19.17
N SER A 40 -6.24 -8.13 18.92
CA SER A 40 -6.81 -6.82 19.21
C SER A 40 -6.77 -6.47 20.72
N ARG A 41 -6.85 -7.49 21.57
CA ARG A 41 -6.74 -7.32 23.03
C ARG A 41 -5.37 -6.81 23.43
N GLN A 42 -4.31 -7.41 22.86
CA GLN A 42 -2.93 -7.00 23.07
C GLN A 42 -2.68 -5.57 22.56
N ILE A 43 -3.24 -5.21 21.39
CA ILE A 43 -3.15 -3.87 20.82
C ILE A 43 -3.78 -2.83 21.78
N ARG A 44 -4.95 -3.13 22.35
CA ARG A 44 -5.60 -2.20 23.30
C ARG A 44 -4.78 -1.98 24.55
N GLU A 45 -4.11 -3.00 25.06
CA GLU A 45 -3.34 -2.93 26.31
C GLU A 45 -1.97 -2.27 26.10
N GLU A 46 -1.30 -2.54 24.97
CA GLU A 46 0.10 -2.11 24.75
C GLU A 46 0.25 -0.79 23.99
N TYR A 47 -0.78 -0.34 23.24
CA TYR A 47 -0.63 0.74 22.26
C TYR A 47 -1.43 2.02 22.54
N HIS A 48 -1.78 2.31 23.77
CA HIS A 48 -2.30 3.64 24.08
C HIS A 48 -1.17 4.69 24.10
N ILE A 49 -1.42 5.86 23.57
CA ILE A 49 -0.52 7.01 23.70
C ILE A 49 -0.83 7.70 25.01
N SER A 50 0.15 7.73 25.92
CA SER A 50 -0.06 8.36 27.23
C SER A 50 -0.27 9.87 27.10
N GLU A 51 -1.03 10.46 28.04
CA GLU A 51 -1.38 11.89 28.02
C GLU A 51 -0.15 12.80 28.08
N GLU A 52 0.99 12.32 28.59
CA GLU A 52 2.24 13.07 28.65
C GLU A 52 2.79 13.48 27.27
N TYR A 53 2.39 12.82 26.18
CA TYR A 53 2.78 13.18 24.82
C TYR A 53 1.92 14.30 24.21
N TYR A 54 0.83 14.70 24.86
CA TYR A 54 -0.06 15.77 24.39
C TYR A 54 0.33 17.12 24.98
N HIS A 55 1.61 17.46 24.92
CA HIS A 55 2.09 18.78 25.33
C HIS A 55 1.88 19.80 24.20
N GLY A 56 1.14 20.88 24.49
CA GLY A 56 0.93 22.00 23.58
C GLY A 56 -0.44 22.05 22.92
N GLU A 57 -0.68 23.09 22.12
CA GLU A 57 -1.92 23.23 21.35
C GLU A 57 -1.94 22.29 20.15
N ILE A 58 -2.69 21.19 20.22
CA ILE A 58 -2.95 20.32 19.08
C ILE A 58 -4.17 20.88 18.34
N LYS A 59 -3.94 21.42 17.13
CA LYS A 59 -5.01 21.99 16.30
C LYS A 59 -5.54 20.99 15.31
N ARG A 60 -6.81 21.10 14.96
CA ARG A 60 -7.46 20.27 13.92
C ARG A 60 -7.28 20.79 12.49
N GLY A 61 -6.73 21.99 12.31
CA GLY A 61 -6.45 22.61 11.02
C GLY A 61 -5.01 22.36 10.55
N LEU A 62 -4.71 22.69 9.29
CA LEU A 62 -3.46 22.32 8.59
C LEU A 62 -2.28 23.29 8.84
N ARG A 63 -2.54 24.53 9.32
CA ARG A 63 -1.49 25.52 9.55
C ARG A 63 -1.75 26.34 10.80
N ASN A 64 -0.67 26.76 11.43
CA ASN A 64 -0.69 27.76 12.46
C ASN A 64 -0.90 29.16 11.87
N SER A 65 -1.21 30.15 12.68
CA SER A 65 -1.39 31.55 12.28
C SER A 65 -0.13 32.18 11.68
N ASP A 66 1.06 31.65 12.04
CA ASP A 66 2.37 32.06 11.50
C ASP A 66 2.75 31.33 10.20
N GLY A 67 1.84 30.53 9.65
CA GLY A 67 2.06 29.75 8.42
C GLY A 67 2.84 28.45 8.61
N THR A 68 3.29 28.14 9.83
CA THR A 68 3.96 26.87 10.11
C THR A 68 2.98 25.69 10.05
N GLY A 69 3.49 24.47 9.85
CA GLY A 69 2.70 23.25 9.89
C GLY A 69 2.17 22.96 11.27
N VAL A 70 0.95 22.42 11.35
CA VAL A 70 0.31 22.04 12.60
C VAL A 70 0.68 20.60 12.94
N MET A 71 0.93 20.34 14.23
CA MET A 71 1.02 18.98 14.72
C MET A 71 -0.38 18.35 14.67
N VAL A 72 -0.62 17.47 13.72
CA VAL A 72 -1.93 16.85 13.47
C VAL A 72 -2.14 15.54 14.23
N GLY A 73 -1.13 15.09 14.97
CA GLY A 73 -1.21 13.90 15.82
C GLY A 73 0.14 13.41 16.30
N VAL A 74 0.09 12.41 17.16
CA VAL A 74 1.25 11.69 17.69
C VAL A 74 1.14 10.23 17.28
N THR A 75 2.24 9.62 16.87
CA THR A 75 2.30 8.21 16.47
C THR A 75 3.52 7.52 17.08
N LYS A 76 3.38 6.23 17.37
CA LYS A 76 4.49 5.33 17.72
C LYS A 76 4.81 4.34 16.56
N VAL A 77 4.11 4.46 15.44
CA VAL A 77 4.27 3.51 14.31
C VAL A 77 5.57 3.75 13.58
N GLY A 78 5.86 4.99 13.23
CA GLY A 78 7.08 5.32 12.52
C GLY A 78 7.72 6.61 13.03
N SER A 79 9.03 6.73 12.87
CA SER A 79 9.80 7.93 13.17
C SER A 79 10.76 8.22 12.02
N VAL A 80 10.70 9.46 11.51
CA VAL A 80 11.51 9.94 10.39
C VAL A 80 12.47 11.00 10.91
N GLN A 81 13.78 10.79 10.76
CA GLN A 81 14.81 11.70 11.24
C GLN A 81 15.71 12.14 10.09
N GLY A 82 15.84 13.42 9.85
CA GLY A 82 16.72 14.01 8.83
C GLY A 82 17.57 15.14 9.39
N TYR A 83 17.34 15.53 10.65
CA TYR A 83 18.10 16.57 11.35
C TYR A 83 17.97 16.42 12.87
N LEU A 84 18.93 16.99 13.58
CA LEU A 84 18.87 17.21 15.03
C LEU A 84 18.56 18.69 15.30
N LEU A 85 17.88 18.95 16.41
CA LEU A 85 17.73 20.31 16.95
C LEU A 85 18.78 20.49 18.05
N GLN A 86 19.74 21.41 17.81
CA GLN A 86 20.74 21.79 18.81
C GLN A 86 20.73 23.32 18.91
N ASP A 87 20.49 23.85 20.11
CA ASP A 87 20.41 25.27 20.40
C ASP A 87 19.44 26.04 19.47
N GLY A 88 18.33 25.40 19.11
CA GLY A 88 17.31 25.95 18.21
C GLY A 88 17.69 25.92 16.71
N GLN A 89 18.85 25.39 16.38
CA GLN A 89 19.30 25.24 14.99
C GLN A 89 19.08 23.80 14.48
N ARG A 90 18.70 23.67 13.21
CA ARG A 90 18.60 22.39 12.54
C ARG A 90 19.94 21.96 12.01
N ILE A 91 20.49 20.89 12.55
CA ILE A 91 21.73 20.26 12.08
C ILE A 91 21.34 19.06 11.23
N PRO A 92 21.61 19.06 9.91
CA PRO A 92 21.34 17.91 9.06
C PRO A 92 22.14 16.69 9.52
N ILE A 93 21.48 15.53 9.50
CA ILE A 93 22.08 14.21 9.73
C ILE A 93 21.72 13.28 8.57
N PRO A 94 22.44 12.16 8.36
CA PRO A 94 22.00 11.09 7.49
C PRO A 94 20.57 10.67 7.86
N GLY A 95 19.73 10.47 6.85
CA GLY A 95 18.32 10.11 7.07
C GLY A 95 18.20 8.78 7.79
N ARG A 96 17.27 8.71 8.75
CA ARG A 96 16.92 7.48 9.46
C ARG A 96 15.40 7.33 9.47
N LEU A 97 14.97 6.10 9.31
CA LEU A 97 13.56 5.71 9.37
C LEU A 97 13.42 4.52 10.32
N TYR A 98 12.49 4.64 11.25
CA TYR A 98 12.23 3.62 12.26
C TYR A 98 10.81 3.11 12.14
N TYR A 99 10.64 1.81 12.17
CA TYR A 99 9.37 1.10 12.28
C TYR A 99 9.23 0.57 13.70
N ARG A 100 8.27 1.09 14.45
CA ARG A 100 8.04 0.71 15.86
C ARG A 100 9.33 0.73 16.73
N GLY A 101 10.24 1.65 16.43
CA GLY A 101 11.49 1.83 17.15
C GLY A 101 12.68 1.03 16.62
N ILE A 102 12.48 0.16 15.62
CA ILE A 102 13.54 -0.59 14.94
C ILE A 102 13.96 0.18 13.69
N GLU A 103 15.26 0.35 13.48
CA GLU A 103 15.77 1.04 12.29
C GLU A 103 15.48 0.21 11.04
N LEU A 104 14.97 0.85 9.99
CA LEU A 104 14.56 0.16 8.76
C LEU A 104 15.71 -0.62 8.13
N ASN A 105 16.92 -0.04 8.12
CA ASN A 105 18.08 -0.68 7.53
C ASN A 105 18.43 -2.00 8.25
N ASP A 106 18.27 -2.07 9.57
CA ASP A 106 18.52 -3.30 10.33
C ASP A 106 17.54 -4.40 9.92
N ILE A 107 16.26 -4.05 9.68
CA ILE A 107 15.24 -5.01 9.21
C ILE A 107 15.62 -5.53 7.81
N VAL A 108 15.92 -4.62 6.89
CA VAL A 108 16.23 -4.96 5.49
C VAL A 108 17.51 -5.82 5.40
N GLU A 109 18.56 -5.44 6.13
CA GLU A 109 19.82 -6.21 6.10
C GLU A 109 19.68 -7.60 6.74
N ALA A 110 18.83 -7.75 7.77
CA ALA A 110 18.56 -9.06 8.36
C ALA A 110 17.91 -10.00 7.31
N HIS A 111 16.83 -9.57 6.64
CA HIS A 111 16.17 -10.36 5.61
C HIS A 111 17.09 -10.65 4.40
N ARG A 112 17.88 -9.64 4.00
CA ARG A 112 18.86 -9.81 2.92
C ARG A 112 19.93 -10.84 3.25
N ALA A 113 20.45 -10.82 4.48
CA ALA A 113 21.47 -11.76 4.93
C ALA A 113 20.93 -13.20 5.03
N GLU A 114 19.67 -13.36 5.40
CA GLU A 114 19.00 -14.67 5.54
C GLU A 114 18.39 -15.18 4.23
N GLY A 115 18.27 -14.32 3.20
CA GLY A 115 17.58 -14.65 1.95
C GLY A 115 16.08 -14.95 2.16
N THR A 116 15.43 -14.17 3.03
CA THR A 116 14.00 -14.34 3.38
C THR A 116 13.16 -13.18 2.88
N PHE A 117 11.84 -13.41 2.73
CA PHE A 117 10.87 -12.37 2.44
C PHE A 117 10.44 -11.68 3.74
N GLY A 118 10.46 -10.35 3.78
CA GLY A 118 10.26 -9.56 4.98
C GLY A 118 8.99 -8.72 5.03
N PHE A 119 8.28 -8.56 3.92
CA PHE A 119 7.11 -7.66 3.88
C PHE A 119 6.03 -8.05 4.88
N GLU A 120 5.70 -9.34 5.00
CA GLU A 120 4.70 -9.81 5.96
C GLU A 120 5.13 -9.59 7.41
N GLU A 121 6.41 -9.75 7.71
CA GLU A 121 6.96 -9.45 9.05
C GLU A 121 6.88 -7.95 9.35
N VAL A 122 7.19 -7.09 8.38
CA VAL A 122 7.04 -5.64 8.50
C VAL A 122 5.57 -5.25 8.68
N ALA A 123 4.65 -5.86 7.93
CA ALA A 123 3.22 -5.63 8.10
C ALA A 123 2.75 -6.02 9.51
N TYR A 124 3.19 -7.16 10.02
CA TYR A 124 2.94 -7.59 11.39
C TYR A 124 3.51 -6.59 12.40
N LEU A 125 4.78 -6.23 12.26
CA LEU A 125 5.44 -5.27 13.14
C LEU A 125 4.68 -3.94 13.22
N LEU A 126 4.27 -3.39 12.08
CA LEU A 126 3.56 -2.12 12.03
C LEU A 126 2.17 -2.21 12.68
N LEU A 127 1.45 -3.30 12.47
CA LEU A 127 0.13 -3.53 13.06
C LEU A 127 0.23 -3.83 14.57
N MET A 128 1.07 -4.80 14.96
CA MET A 128 1.14 -5.32 16.32
C MET A 128 2.11 -4.55 17.22
N GLY A 129 3.14 -3.90 16.63
CA GLY A 129 4.13 -3.06 17.34
C GLY A 129 5.36 -3.78 17.88
N TYR A 130 5.51 -5.05 17.57
CA TYR A 130 6.67 -5.87 17.92
C TYR A 130 6.93 -6.90 16.80
N LEU A 131 8.14 -7.42 16.74
CA LEU A 131 8.51 -8.48 15.78
C LEU A 131 7.86 -9.80 16.19
N PRO A 132 7.27 -10.54 15.23
CA PRO A 132 6.66 -11.81 15.53
C PRO A 132 7.69 -12.89 15.90
N SER A 133 7.33 -13.80 16.75
CA SER A 133 8.00 -15.10 16.79
C SER A 133 7.78 -15.87 15.48
N GLN A 134 8.61 -16.87 15.20
CA GLN A 134 8.42 -17.71 14.01
C GLN A 134 7.04 -18.38 13.93
N GLY A 135 6.44 -18.69 15.09
CA GLY A 135 5.09 -19.26 15.16
C GLY A 135 4.02 -18.26 14.77
N GLU A 136 4.11 -17.03 15.29
CA GLU A 136 3.20 -15.93 14.96
C GLU A 136 3.30 -15.52 13.50
N LEU A 137 4.53 -15.43 12.96
CA LEU A 137 4.74 -15.10 11.55
C LEU A 137 4.13 -16.15 10.62
N ARG A 138 4.34 -17.45 10.89
CA ARG A 138 3.69 -18.51 10.11
C ARG A 138 2.18 -18.38 10.13
N HIS A 139 1.60 -18.16 11.31
CA HIS A 139 0.15 -18.01 11.44
C HIS A 139 -0.35 -16.74 10.73
N PHE A 140 0.36 -15.64 10.84
CA PHE A 140 0.03 -14.41 10.11
C PHE A 140 0.09 -14.62 8.59
N ASN A 141 1.08 -15.33 8.07
CA ASN A 141 1.18 -15.67 6.65
C ASN A 141 0.00 -16.53 6.17
N GLU A 142 -0.48 -17.46 6.98
CA GLU A 142 -1.70 -18.23 6.67
C GLU A 142 -2.93 -17.32 6.57
N ILE A 143 -3.06 -16.35 7.45
CA ILE A 143 -4.15 -15.37 7.41
C ILE A 143 -4.01 -14.47 6.19
N MET A 144 -2.81 -13.97 5.90
CA MET A 144 -2.55 -13.16 4.71
C MET A 144 -2.85 -13.92 3.40
N ASN A 145 -2.52 -15.22 3.32
CA ASN A 145 -2.87 -16.06 2.17
C ASN A 145 -4.39 -16.10 1.92
N ARG A 146 -5.20 -16.14 2.98
CA ARG A 146 -6.67 -16.10 2.86
C ARG A 146 -7.15 -14.72 2.47
N ALA A 147 -6.59 -13.69 3.08
CA ALA A 147 -6.94 -12.29 2.83
C ALA A 147 -6.62 -11.80 1.41
N ARG A 148 -5.77 -12.51 0.64
CA ARG A 148 -5.47 -12.13 -0.75
C ARG A 148 -6.59 -12.44 -1.73
N LYS A 149 -7.57 -13.27 -1.36
CA LYS A 149 -8.69 -13.65 -2.23
C LYS A 149 -9.77 -12.58 -2.19
N LEU A 150 -10.00 -11.91 -3.31
CA LEU A 150 -11.09 -10.95 -3.43
C LEU A 150 -12.46 -11.63 -3.28
N PRO A 151 -13.49 -10.91 -2.80
CA PRO A 151 -14.84 -11.42 -2.75
C PRO A 151 -15.35 -11.95 -4.09
N GLU A 152 -16.24 -12.94 -4.06
CA GLU A 152 -16.81 -13.55 -5.27
C GLU A 152 -17.47 -12.49 -6.17
N GLY A 153 -17.14 -12.53 -7.46
CA GLY A 153 -17.69 -11.59 -8.46
C GLY A 153 -17.15 -10.16 -8.36
N PHE A 154 -16.23 -9.88 -7.44
CA PHE A 154 -15.66 -8.54 -7.27
C PHE A 154 -14.89 -8.08 -8.51
N THR A 155 -14.02 -8.92 -9.05
CA THR A 155 -13.22 -8.57 -10.23
C THR A 155 -14.10 -8.26 -11.42
N GLU A 156 -15.09 -9.10 -11.71
CA GLU A 156 -16.03 -8.96 -12.83
C GLU A 156 -16.97 -7.76 -12.63
N GLY A 157 -17.55 -7.64 -11.45
CA GLY A 157 -18.54 -6.63 -11.11
C GLY A 157 -17.96 -5.24 -10.93
N MET A 158 -16.76 -5.11 -10.39
CA MET A 158 -16.17 -3.83 -10.01
C MET A 158 -15.02 -3.41 -10.93
N ILE A 159 -14.05 -4.28 -11.19
CA ILE A 159 -12.85 -3.91 -11.93
C ILE A 159 -13.09 -3.96 -13.43
N MET A 160 -13.66 -5.06 -13.94
CA MET A 160 -13.87 -5.27 -15.36
C MET A 160 -15.03 -4.45 -15.93
N ARG A 161 -16.07 -4.22 -15.16
CA ARG A 161 -17.32 -3.58 -15.65
C ARG A 161 -17.14 -2.11 -16.02
N ARG A 162 -16.26 -1.40 -15.35
CA ARG A 162 -15.99 0.05 -15.54
C ARG A 162 -14.50 0.34 -15.41
N THR A 163 -13.73 -0.15 -16.36
CA THR A 163 -12.27 -0.04 -16.37
C THR A 163 -11.80 1.40 -16.40
N SER A 164 -10.85 1.73 -15.53
CA SER A 164 -10.15 3.00 -15.53
C SER A 164 -8.77 2.89 -16.19
N GLY A 165 -8.41 3.87 -17.02
CA GLY A 165 -7.02 4.02 -17.51
C GLY A 165 -6.03 4.38 -16.40
N ASN A 166 -6.53 4.82 -15.24
CA ASN A 166 -5.73 5.18 -14.05
C ASN A 166 -5.93 4.14 -12.95
N ILE A 167 -4.90 3.32 -12.68
CA ILE A 167 -4.94 2.23 -11.69
C ILE A 167 -5.19 2.76 -10.27
N MET A 168 -4.66 3.93 -9.91
CA MET A 168 -4.94 4.52 -8.60
C MET A 168 -6.41 4.92 -8.43
N ASN A 169 -7.07 5.35 -9.52
CA ASN A 169 -8.52 5.59 -9.50
C ASN A 169 -9.30 4.27 -9.34
N GLU A 170 -8.88 3.23 -10.05
CA GLU A 170 -9.47 1.90 -9.92
C GLU A 170 -9.32 1.36 -8.50
N LEU A 171 -8.13 1.50 -7.91
CA LEU A 171 -7.85 1.07 -6.54
C LEU A 171 -8.77 1.80 -5.53
N GLY A 172 -8.82 3.14 -5.59
CA GLY A 172 -9.67 3.91 -4.66
C GLY A 172 -11.16 3.55 -4.76
N ARG A 173 -11.66 3.34 -5.99
CA ARG A 173 -13.03 2.91 -6.23
C ARG A 173 -13.28 1.48 -5.73
N SER A 174 -12.34 0.59 -5.95
CA SER A 174 -12.41 -0.79 -5.47
C SER A 174 -12.47 -0.84 -3.94
N ILE A 175 -11.65 -0.06 -3.26
CA ILE A 175 -11.66 0.02 -1.79
C ILE A 175 -13.03 0.49 -1.29
N LEU A 176 -13.59 1.57 -1.84
CA LEU A 176 -14.93 2.04 -1.47
C LEU A 176 -16.00 0.97 -1.69
N SER A 177 -15.86 0.16 -2.73
CA SER A 177 -16.81 -0.89 -3.05
C SER A 177 -16.74 -2.08 -2.09
N LEU A 178 -15.58 -2.34 -1.47
CA LEU A 178 -15.42 -3.39 -0.46
C LEU A 178 -16.30 -3.17 0.77
N TYR A 179 -16.68 -1.93 1.07
CA TYR A 179 -17.68 -1.61 2.08
C TYR A 179 -18.96 -2.45 1.95
N SER A 180 -19.43 -2.66 0.72
CA SER A 180 -20.67 -3.41 0.46
C SER A 180 -20.52 -4.93 0.57
N TYR A 181 -19.31 -5.43 0.71
CA TYR A 181 -18.98 -6.85 0.90
C TYR A 181 -18.68 -7.19 2.36
N ASP A 182 -18.43 -6.18 3.20
CA ASP A 182 -18.18 -6.37 4.62
C ASP A 182 -19.53 -6.50 5.38
N PRO A 183 -19.70 -7.51 6.24
CA PRO A 183 -20.92 -7.64 7.03
C PRO A 183 -21.07 -6.55 8.10
N ASP A 184 -19.95 -5.99 8.60
CA ASP A 184 -19.94 -5.00 9.68
C ASP A 184 -19.04 -3.80 9.33
N PRO A 185 -19.30 -3.07 8.22
CA PRO A 185 -18.37 -2.07 7.69
C PRO A 185 -18.21 -0.85 8.60
N ASP A 186 -19.24 -0.52 9.39
CA ASP A 186 -19.29 0.65 10.26
C ASP A 186 -18.86 0.36 11.72
N ASP A 187 -18.52 -0.87 12.04
CA ASP A 187 -17.99 -1.20 13.36
C ASP A 187 -16.55 -0.71 13.50
N LEU A 188 -16.35 0.31 14.35
CA LEU A 188 -15.06 0.94 14.65
C LEU A 188 -14.35 0.32 15.87
N SER A 189 -14.78 -0.85 16.34
CA SER A 189 -14.05 -1.59 17.37
C SER A 189 -12.64 -1.93 16.88
N VAL A 190 -11.67 -2.01 17.80
CA VAL A 190 -10.29 -2.37 17.45
C VAL A 190 -10.22 -3.73 16.76
N ASP A 191 -11.06 -4.66 17.17
CA ASP A 191 -11.15 -6.01 16.60
C ASP A 191 -11.52 -5.95 15.11
N ASN A 192 -12.56 -5.19 14.79
CA ASN A 192 -13.03 -5.05 13.41
C ASN A 192 -12.06 -4.21 12.57
N LEU A 193 -11.51 -3.11 13.11
CA LEU A 193 -10.50 -2.31 12.42
C LEU A 193 -9.25 -3.13 12.07
N LEU A 194 -8.82 -4.03 12.97
CA LEU A 194 -7.69 -4.92 12.69
C LEU A 194 -8.03 -5.93 11.60
N ARG A 195 -9.22 -6.56 11.65
CA ARG A 195 -9.71 -7.46 10.61
C ARG A 195 -9.72 -6.77 9.24
N GLN A 196 -10.38 -5.62 9.13
CA GLN A 196 -10.46 -4.83 7.91
C GLN A 196 -9.07 -4.42 7.39
N SER A 197 -8.14 -4.06 8.28
CA SER A 197 -6.76 -3.71 7.92
C SER A 197 -6.02 -4.88 7.30
N VAL A 198 -6.09 -6.07 7.90
CA VAL A 198 -5.46 -7.29 7.38
C VAL A 198 -6.06 -7.67 6.02
N GLU A 199 -7.38 -7.64 5.89
CA GLU A 199 -8.07 -7.91 4.62
C GLU A 199 -7.64 -6.92 3.53
N LEU A 200 -7.61 -5.62 3.83
CA LEU A 200 -7.19 -4.60 2.86
C LEU A 200 -5.73 -4.79 2.41
N ILE A 201 -4.79 -5.08 3.34
CA ILE A 201 -3.40 -5.37 2.98
C ILE A 201 -3.34 -6.56 2.01
N GLY A 202 -4.15 -7.59 2.24
CA GLY A 202 -4.25 -8.75 1.36
C GLY A 202 -4.89 -8.44 0.00
N TYR A 203 -5.97 -7.66 -0.03
CA TYR A 203 -6.71 -7.31 -1.25
C TYR A 203 -5.95 -6.38 -2.20
N PHE A 204 -5.14 -5.45 -1.68
CA PHE A 204 -4.48 -4.43 -2.49
C PHE A 204 -3.68 -5.01 -3.67
N PRO A 205 -2.76 -5.98 -3.48
CA PRO A 205 -2.03 -6.58 -4.59
C PRO A 205 -2.94 -7.20 -5.65
N SER A 206 -3.99 -7.90 -5.22
CA SER A 206 -4.95 -8.54 -6.12
C SER A 206 -5.77 -7.52 -6.92
N ILE A 207 -6.24 -6.44 -6.27
CA ILE A 207 -6.95 -5.35 -6.95
C ILE A 207 -6.05 -4.68 -7.99
N VAL A 208 -4.82 -4.34 -7.63
CA VAL A 208 -3.86 -3.65 -8.51
C VAL A 208 -3.48 -4.55 -9.68
N ALA A 209 -3.21 -5.84 -9.47
CA ALA A 209 -2.87 -6.78 -10.51
C ALA A 209 -4.03 -6.97 -11.50
N ASN A 210 -5.24 -7.17 -11.01
CA ASN A 210 -6.44 -7.31 -11.84
C ASN A 210 -6.74 -6.01 -12.61
N ALA A 211 -6.63 -4.85 -11.95
CA ALA A 211 -6.79 -3.55 -12.60
C ALA A 211 -5.76 -3.33 -13.72
N TYR A 212 -4.52 -3.74 -13.51
CA TYR A 212 -3.47 -3.67 -14.50
C TYR A 212 -3.75 -4.58 -15.71
N ALA A 213 -4.12 -5.84 -15.48
CA ALA A 213 -4.48 -6.79 -16.53
C ALA A 213 -5.66 -6.29 -17.37
N VAL A 214 -6.72 -5.79 -16.72
CA VAL A 214 -7.91 -5.24 -17.38
C VAL A 214 -7.57 -3.95 -18.13
N LYS A 215 -6.71 -3.09 -17.58
CA LYS A 215 -6.22 -1.89 -18.28
C LYS A 215 -5.46 -2.25 -19.57
N ARG A 216 -4.53 -3.20 -19.51
CA ARG A 216 -3.77 -3.67 -20.70
C ARG A 216 -4.70 -4.24 -21.77
N HIS A 217 -5.69 -5.03 -21.35
CA HIS A 217 -6.69 -5.56 -22.26
C HIS A 217 -7.54 -4.46 -22.91
N HIS A 218 -8.13 -3.57 -22.10
CA HIS A 218 -9.11 -2.59 -22.58
C HIS A 218 -8.48 -1.46 -23.39
N PHE A 219 -7.33 -0.95 -22.96
CA PHE A 219 -6.64 0.20 -23.59
C PHE A 219 -5.44 -0.20 -24.45
N GLY A 220 -4.82 -1.33 -24.18
CA GLY A 220 -3.64 -1.83 -24.90
C GLY A 220 -3.94 -2.87 -25.96
N GLY A 221 -5.18 -3.38 -26.05
CA GLY A 221 -5.57 -4.41 -27.02
C GLY A 221 -4.95 -5.79 -26.78
N GLU A 222 -4.41 -6.03 -25.59
CA GLU A 222 -3.81 -7.30 -25.22
C GLU A 222 -4.85 -8.33 -24.76
N SER A 223 -4.50 -9.61 -24.79
CA SER A 223 -5.35 -10.66 -24.23
C SER A 223 -5.52 -10.47 -22.72
N LEU A 224 -6.72 -10.72 -22.21
CA LEU A 224 -6.99 -10.63 -20.78
C LEU A 224 -6.48 -11.88 -20.05
N HIS A 225 -5.59 -11.67 -19.11
CA HIS A 225 -5.07 -12.71 -18.21
C HIS A 225 -5.34 -12.30 -16.76
N ILE A 226 -6.28 -12.96 -16.10
CA ILE A 226 -6.56 -12.81 -14.68
C ILE A 226 -5.99 -14.02 -13.95
N HIS A 227 -5.09 -13.76 -13.02
CA HIS A 227 -4.46 -14.78 -12.19
C HIS A 227 -4.86 -14.59 -10.74
N TYR A 228 -5.18 -15.70 -10.08
CA TYR A 228 -5.51 -15.72 -8.66
C TYR A 228 -4.24 -15.87 -7.82
N PRO A 229 -4.21 -15.33 -6.59
CA PRO A 229 -3.11 -15.56 -5.67
C PRO A 229 -2.96 -17.06 -5.37
N GLU A 230 -1.73 -17.49 -5.17
CA GLU A 230 -1.36 -18.87 -4.84
C GLU A 230 -0.93 -18.95 -3.38
N GLU A 231 -1.40 -19.97 -2.69
CA GLU A 231 -1.05 -20.21 -1.28
C GLU A 231 0.42 -20.57 -1.14
N GLY A 232 1.04 -20.14 -0.05
CA GLY A 232 2.45 -20.41 0.24
C GLY A 232 3.45 -19.44 -0.40
N LEU A 233 3.01 -18.58 -1.32
CA LEU A 233 3.85 -17.53 -1.89
C LEU A 233 3.73 -16.23 -1.07
N SER A 234 4.81 -15.46 -1.00
CA SER A 234 4.85 -14.11 -0.43
C SER A 234 3.97 -13.12 -1.21
N THR A 235 3.75 -11.95 -0.65
CA THR A 235 3.03 -10.87 -1.37
C THR A 235 3.77 -10.46 -2.64
N ALA A 236 5.10 -10.36 -2.60
CA ALA A 236 5.91 -9.99 -3.76
C ALA A 236 5.82 -11.03 -4.89
N GLU A 237 5.99 -12.31 -4.57
CA GLU A 237 5.86 -13.40 -5.54
C GLU A 237 4.47 -13.44 -6.17
N ASN A 238 3.43 -13.38 -5.34
CA ASN A 238 2.05 -13.36 -5.83
C ASN A 238 1.79 -12.17 -6.75
N PHE A 239 2.27 -10.99 -6.40
CA PHE A 239 2.06 -9.81 -7.23
C PHE A 239 2.73 -9.93 -8.59
N LEU A 240 4.02 -10.33 -8.65
CA LEU A 240 4.74 -10.55 -9.91
C LEU A 240 4.05 -11.60 -10.79
N ARG A 241 3.65 -12.72 -10.18
CA ARG A 241 2.93 -13.79 -10.84
C ARG A 241 1.58 -13.33 -11.40
N MET A 242 0.85 -12.50 -10.67
CA MET A 242 -0.46 -12.03 -11.11
C MET A 242 -0.42 -10.98 -12.22
N ILE A 243 0.62 -10.13 -12.27
CA ILE A 243 0.71 -9.08 -13.29
C ILE A 243 1.27 -9.58 -14.63
N ARG A 244 1.86 -10.78 -14.69
CA ARG A 244 2.51 -11.34 -15.89
C ARG A 244 1.62 -12.40 -16.54
N PRO A 245 1.41 -12.34 -17.88
CA PRO A 245 0.53 -13.28 -18.58
C PRO A 245 0.94 -14.74 -18.40
N ASP A 246 2.23 -15.02 -18.34
CA ASP A 246 2.84 -16.36 -18.20
C ASP A 246 3.12 -16.77 -16.75
N LYS A 247 2.80 -15.90 -15.77
CA LYS A 247 3.06 -16.09 -14.34
C LYS A 247 4.54 -16.22 -13.97
N SER A 248 5.45 -15.92 -14.90
CA SER A 248 6.89 -16.08 -14.68
C SER A 248 7.47 -14.95 -13.85
N TYR A 249 8.40 -15.26 -12.96
CA TYR A 249 9.26 -14.32 -12.25
C TYR A 249 10.51 -15.04 -11.79
N THR A 250 11.56 -14.30 -11.49
CA THR A 250 12.77 -14.84 -10.88
C THR A 250 12.74 -14.60 -9.37
N GLU A 251 13.48 -15.41 -8.62
CA GLU A 251 13.65 -15.23 -7.17
C GLU A 251 14.24 -13.86 -6.84
N GLU A 252 15.20 -13.40 -7.65
CA GLU A 252 15.82 -12.07 -7.49
C GLU A 252 14.80 -10.94 -7.65
N GLU A 253 13.91 -11.02 -8.67
CA GLU A 253 12.84 -10.04 -8.86
C GLU A 253 11.87 -10.03 -7.68
N ALA A 254 11.53 -11.20 -7.13
CA ALA A 254 10.65 -11.31 -5.99
C ALA A 254 11.27 -10.71 -4.72
N HIS A 255 12.54 -10.99 -4.43
CA HIS A 255 13.26 -10.38 -3.31
C HIS A 255 13.43 -8.87 -3.47
N LEU A 256 13.70 -8.39 -4.69
CA LEU A 256 13.78 -6.95 -4.96
C LEU A 256 12.44 -6.25 -4.70
N LEU A 257 11.34 -6.83 -5.18
CA LEU A 257 10.01 -6.27 -4.94
C LEU A 257 9.64 -6.31 -3.45
N ASP A 258 9.93 -7.39 -2.76
CA ASP A 258 9.69 -7.52 -1.32
C ASP A 258 10.44 -6.45 -0.52
N MET A 259 11.72 -6.24 -0.84
CA MET A 259 12.51 -5.15 -0.27
C MET A 259 11.87 -3.79 -0.53
N MET A 260 11.41 -3.52 -1.75
CA MET A 260 10.70 -2.28 -2.09
C MET A 260 9.42 -2.12 -1.27
N LEU A 261 8.67 -3.19 -1.02
CA LEU A 261 7.47 -3.17 -0.18
C LEU A 261 7.82 -2.86 1.27
N MET A 262 8.88 -3.45 1.83
CA MET A 262 9.38 -3.12 3.17
C MET A 262 9.78 -1.64 3.30
N LEU A 263 10.55 -1.12 2.33
CA LEU A 263 11.04 0.26 2.32
C LEU A 263 9.91 1.30 2.23
N HIS A 264 8.77 0.95 1.66
CA HIS A 264 7.65 1.86 1.43
C HIS A 264 6.47 1.65 2.39
N ALA A 265 6.58 0.74 3.36
CA ALA A 265 5.46 0.38 4.23
C ALA A 265 5.03 1.53 5.17
N GLU A 266 5.95 2.36 5.63
CA GLU A 266 5.68 3.48 6.54
C GLU A 266 6.67 4.63 6.30
N HIS A 267 6.21 5.89 6.40
CA HIS A 267 7.07 7.07 6.32
C HIS A 267 6.60 8.23 7.22
N GLY A 268 6.18 7.90 8.42
CA GLY A 268 5.77 8.87 9.43
C GLY A 268 4.41 9.51 9.21
N GLY A 269 3.92 10.15 10.26
CA GLY A 269 2.59 10.79 10.28
C GLY A 269 2.46 12.08 9.47
N GLY A 270 3.56 12.61 8.95
CA GLY A 270 3.61 13.88 8.23
C GLY A 270 3.29 13.83 6.74
N ASN A 271 3.09 12.65 6.16
CA ASN A 271 2.72 12.54 4.75
C ASN A 271 1.22 12.83 4.53
N ASN A 272 0.89 13.31 3.33
CA ASN A 272 -0.45 13.79 3.03
C ASN A 272 -1.51 12.68 3.07
N SER A 273 -1.19 11.46 2.69
CA SER A 273 -2.13 10.33 2.74
C SER A 273 -2.46 9.94 4.18
N THR A 274 -1.46 9.89 5.07
CA THR A 274 -1.67 9.63 6.50
C THR A 274 -2.52 10.75 7.12
N PHE A 275 -2.27 12.01 6.76
CA PHE A 275 -3.08 13.13 7.21
C PHE A 275 -4.55 13.00 6.76
N VAL A 276 -4.80 12.71 5.47
CA VAL A 276 -6.15 12.54 4.93
C VAL A 276 -6.86 11.35 5.61
N CYS A 277 -6.18 10.23 5.79
CA CYS A 277 -6.73 9.08 6.50
C CYS A 277 -7.15 9.46 7.91
N ARG A 278 -6.30 10.15 8.66
CA ARG A 278 -6.61 10.62 10.01
C ARG A 278 -7.73 11.66 10.05
N ALA A 279 -7.74 12.59 9.09
CA ALA A 279 -8.78 13.61 9.00
C ALA A 279 -10.16 12.97 8.77
N LEU A 280 -10.24 11.99 7.87
CA LEU A 280 -11.47 11.25 7.61
C LEU A 280 -11.88 10.38 8.80
N SER A 281 -10.97 9.56 9.34
CA SER A 281 -11.28 8.68 10.47
C SER A 281 -11.68 9.46 11.74
N SER A 282 -11.23 10.71 11.89
CA SER A 282 -11.63 11.55 13.04
C SER A 282 -13.11 11.95 13.06
N SER A 283 -13.81 11.79 11.94
CA SER A 283 -15.26 11.99 11.84
C SER A 283 -16.06 10.77 12.29
N GLY A 284 -15.40 9.64 12.56
CA GLY A 284 -16.06 8.38 12.87
C GLY A 284 -16.56 7.65 11.62
N THR A 285 -16.00 7.93 10.43
CA THR A 285 -16.32 7.21 9.21
C THR A 285 -15.68 5.81 9.19
N ASP A 286 -16.16 4.96 8.31
CA ASP A 286 -15.69 3.60 8.09
C ASP A 286 -14.24 3.55 7.55
N THR A 287 -13.61 2.38 7.69
CA THR A 287 -12.23 2.13 7.23
C THR A 287 -12.06 2.30 5.73
N TYR A 288 -13.02 1.83 4.94
CA TYR A 288 -12.93 1.86 3.47
C TYR A 288 -12.94 3.30 2.95
N SER A 289 -13.80 4.16 3.48
CA SER A 289 -13.84 5.58 3.17
C SER A 289 -12.53 6.28 3.56
N ALA A 290 -11.99 6.00 4.74
CA ALA A 290 -10.74 6.61 5.21
C ALA A 290 -9.54 6.21 4.34
N ILE A 291 -9.40 4.92 4.03
CA ILE A 291 -8.31 4.39 3.19
C ILE A 291 -8.48 4.82 1.73
N ALA A 292 -9.69 4.80 1.17
CA ALA A 292 -9.94 5.29 -0.18
C ALA A 292 -9.61 6.79 -0.32
N GLY A 293 -9.89 7.60 0.70
CA GLY A 293 -9.47 8.99 0.78
C GLY A 293 -7.95 9.15 0.78
N ALA A 294 -7.24 8.32 1.54
CA ALA A 294 -5.78 8.28 1.55
C ALA A 294 -5.18 7.91 0.19
N VAL A 295 -5.77 6.92 -0.50
CA VAL A 295 -5.39 6.53 -1.86
C VAL A 295 -5.69 7.67 -2.85
N GLY A 296 -6.83 8.36 -2.70
CA GLY A 296 -7.16 9.55 -3.47
C GLY A 296 -6.14 10.68 -3.30
N SER A 297 -5.65 10.87 -2.07
CA SER A 297 -4.56 11.79 -1.78
C SER A 297 -3.25 11.37 -2.48
N LEU A 298 -2.89 10.09 -2.39
CA LEU A 298 -1.67 9.57 -3.03
C LEU A 298 -1.73 9.67 -4.55
N LYS A 299 -2.90 9.52 -5.15
CA LYS A 299 -3.11 9.67 -6.59
C LYS A 299 -2.77 11.07 -7.11
N GLY A 300 -2.81 12.08 -6.25
CA GLY A 300 -2.52 13.48 -6.63
C GLY A 300 -1.06 13.66 -7.09
N PRO A 301 -0.82 14.39 -8.20
CA PRO A 301 0.52 14.54 -8.79
C PRO A 301 1.52 15.26 -7.87
N LEU A 302 1.04 16.06 -6.93
CA LEU A 302 1.90 16.78 -5.96
C LEU A 302 2.31 15.91 -4.77
N HIS A 303 1.72 14.71 -4.61
CA HIS A 303 2.04 13.76 -3.55
C HIS A 303 2.61 12.47 -4.11
N GLY A 304 1.83 11.68 -4.84
CA GLY A 304 2.26 10.38 -5.40
C GLY A 304 2.72 10.42 -6.86
N GLY A 305 2.93 11.61 -7.44
CA GLY A 305 3.28 11.77 -8.86
C GLY A 305 4.76 11.58 -9.20
N ALA A 306 5.64 11.45 -8.21
CA ALA A 306 7.09 11.43 -8.44
C ALA A 306 7.53 10.31 -9.39
N ASN A 307 7.06 9.09 -9.20
CA ASN A 307 7.42 7.96 -10.06
C ASN A 307 7.02 8.16 -11.53
N ALA A 308 5.83 8.69 -11.78
CA ALA A 308 5.39 8.98 -13.16
C ALA A 308 6.29 10.05 -13.79
N LYS A 309 6.70 11.06 -13.04
CA LYS A 309 7.63 12.10 -13.51
C LYS A 309 9.03 11.54 -13.76
N VAL A 310 9.52 10.65 -12.90
CA VAL A 310 10.80 9.97 -13.09
C VAL A 310 10.77 9.15 -14.40
N VAL A 311 9.73 8.35 -14.62
CA VAL A 311 9.60 7.57 -15.86
C VAL A 311 9.59 8.48 -17.08
N SER A 312 8.76 9.54 -17.09
CA SER A 312 8.70 10.48 -18.22
C SER A 312 10.05 11.19 -18.45
N MET A 313 10.77 11.56 -17.39
CA MET A 313 12.11 12.15 -17.52
C MET A 313 13.12 11.15 -18.12
N HIS A 314 13.08 9.89 -17.67
CA HIS A 314 13.94 8.85 -18.25
C HIS A 314 13.63 8.56 -19.72
N GLU A 315 12.36 8.59 -20.11
CA GLU A 315 11.93 8.46 -21.52
C GLU A 315 12.46 9.65 -22.34
N ASP A 316 12.38 10.86 -21.83
CA ASP A 316 12.91 12.06 -22.47
C ASP A 316 14.44 12.01 -22.60
N ILE A 317 15.17 11.64 -21.52
CA ILE A 317 16.63 11.45 -21.57
C ILE A 317 16.98 10.38 -22.63
N ARG A 318 16.26 9.26 -22.63
CA ARG A 318 16.50 8.17 -23.60
C ARG A 318 16.31 8.60 -25.04
N ALA A 319 15.39 9.52 -25.31
CA ALA A 319 15.14 10.05 -26.64
C ALA A 319 16.22 11.01 -27.13
N HIS A 320 17.02 11.61 -26.25
CA HIS A 320 17.97 12.67 -26.56
C HIS A 320 19.45 12.33 -26.28
N VAL A 321 19.72 11.26 -25.53
CA VAL A 321 21.07 10.75 -25.27
C VAL A 321 21.31 9.53 -26.13
N SER A 322 22.34 9.57 -26.97
CA SER A 322 22.63 8.52 -27.94
C SER A 322 23.46 7.38 -27.33
N ASN A 323 24.38 7.72 -26.46
CA ASN A 323 25.25 6.78 -25.77
C ASN A 323 25.13 6.88 -24.25
N TRP A 324 24.46 5.89 -23.63
CA TRP A 324 24.23 5.85 -22.18
C TRP A 324 25.48 5.51 -21.36
N GLU A 325 26.54 5.00 -22.01
CA GLU A 325 27.82 4.71 -21.38
C GLU A 325 28.76 5.94 -21.40
N ASP A 326 28.39 6.98 -22.13
CA ASP A 326 29.11 8.26 -22.17
C ASP A 326 28.57 9.19 -21.08
N GLU A 327 29.29 9.22 -19.95
CA GLU A 327 28.94 10.05 -18.80
C GLU A 327 28.88 11.56 -19.14
N ASP A 328 29.72 12.04 -20.08
CA ASP A 328 29.73 13.44 -20.48
C ASP A 328 28.50 13.82 -21.29
N GLU A 329 28.02 12.95 -22.19
CA GLU A 329 26.78 13.14 -22.95
C GLU A 329 25.57 13.16 -21.99
N VAL A 330 25.50 12.20 -21.07
CA VAL A 330 24.44 12.14 -20.05
C VAL A 330 24.45 13.38 -19.16
N ALA A 331 25.62 13.75 -18.63
CA ALA A 331 25.77 14.92 -17.78
C ALA A 331 25.39 16.22 -18.49
N ALA A 332 25.76 16.38 -19.78
CA ALA A 332 25.39 17.53 -20.57
C ALA A 332 23.87 17.65 -20.77
N TYR A 333 23.19 16.53 -20.95
CA TYR A 333 21.72 16.55 -21.08
C TYR A 333 21.03 16.84 -19.74
N LEU A 334 21.48 16.26 -18.64
CA LEU A 334 20.98 16.58 -17.30
C LEU A 334 21.21 18.06 -16.95
N GLY A 335 22.34 18.63 -17.39
CA GLY A 335 22.60 20.08 -17.30
C GLY A 335 21.52 20.92 -17.99
N LYS A 336 21.08 20.54 -19.20
CA LYS A 336 19.97 21.24 -19.90
C LYS A 336 18.64 21.13 -19.14
N ILE A 337 18.36 20.00 -18.49
CA ILE A 337 17.18 19.86 -17.63
C ILE A 337 17.25 20.86 -16.46
N LEU A 338 18.39 20.89 -15.76
CA LEU A 338 18.62 21.81 -14.63
C LEU A 338 18.54 23.29 -15.05
N ASP A 339 19.02 23.62 -16.25
CA ASP A 339 18.96 24.96 -16.83
C ASP A 339 17.57 25.30 -17.41
N LYS A 340 16.56 24.42 -17.23
CA LYS A 340 15.18 24.59 -17.74
C LYS A 340 15.09 24.65 -19.28
N GLN A 341 16.05 24.05 -19.97
CA GLN A 341 16.14 24.03 -21.43
C GLN A 341 15.68 22.72 -22.06
N ALA A 342 15.39 21.71 -21.23
CA ALA A 342 14.94 20.39 -21.67
C ALA A 342 13.85 19.84 -20.76
N PHE A 343 13.22 18.74 -21.20
CA PHE A 343 12.12 18.05 -20.53
C PHE A 343 10.94 18.99 -20.28
N ASP A 344 10.48 19.13 -19.02
CA ASP A 344 9.30 19.93 -18.67
C ASP A 344 9.61 21.39 -18.27
N GLY A 345 10.87 21.81 -18.39
CA GLY A 345 11.29 23.18 -18.12
C GLY A 345 11.25 23.61 -16.66
N THR A 346 11.05 22.67 -15.72
CA THR A 346 11.00 22.98 -14.28
C THR A 346 12.38 23.18 -13.66
N GLY A 347 13.42 22.60 -14.25
CA GLY A 347 14.78 22.55 -13.69
C GLY A 347 14.95 21.54 -12.57
N LEU A 348 14.10 20.52 -12.52
CA LEU A 348 14.14 19.46 -11.50
C LEU A 348 14.61 18.14 -12.09
N ILE A 349 15.51 17.48 -11.38
CA ILE A 349 15.81 16.06 -11.61
C ILE A 349 14.88 15.28 -10.69
N TYR A 350 13.83 14.71 -11.27
CA TYR A 350 12.84 13.97 -10.50
C TYR A 350 13.44 12.68 -9.92
N GLY A 351 13.04 12.34 -8.70
CA GLY A 351 13.62 11.25 -7.91
C GLY A 351 14.81 11.69 -7.04
N MET A 352 15.31 12.91 -7.21
CA MET A 352 16.35 13.49 -6.38
C MET A 352 15.76 14.51 -5.42
N GLY A 353 16.25 14.51 -4.18
CA GLY A 353 15.77 15.41 -3.12
C GLY A 353 14.57 14.85 -2.35
N HIS A 354 14.41 15.35 -1.13
CA HIS A 354 13.37 14.93 -0.21
C HIS A 354 12.91 16.08 0.68
N ALA A 355 11.63 16.08 1.09
CA ALA A 355 11.07 17.16 1.92
C ALA A 355 11.57 17.14 3.37
N VAL A 356 12.02 15.99 3.90
CA VAL A 356 12.49 15.81 5.28
C VAL A 356 13.99 15.58 5.33
N TYR A 357 14.50 14.67 4.52
CA TYR A 357 15.91 14.32 4.50
C TYR A 357 16.73 15.35 3.73
N THR A 358 17.90 15.70 4.26
CA THR A 358 18.79 16.69 3.65
C THR A 358 20.06 16.03 3.08
N LEU A 359 20.65 15.08 3.80
CA LEU A 359 21.91 14.44 3.43
C LEU A 359 21.69 13.11 2.67
N SER A 360 20.80 12.26 3.14
CA SER A 360 20.50 10.97 2.52
C SER A 360 19.09 10.52 2.89
N ASP A 361 18.44 9.73 2.03
CA ASP A 361 17.23 8.95 2.30
C ASP A 361 17.69 7.52 2.65
N PRO A 362 17.19 6.88 3.73
CA PRO A 362 17.57 5.52 4.10
C PRO A 362 16.97 4.44 3.19
N ARG A 363 16.03 4.80 2.28
CA ARG A 363 15.34 3.86 1.40
C ARG A 363 16.02 3.65 0.07
#